data_543456332419fa27da0ca22b9bc512ef
#
_entry.id   543456332419fa27da0ca22b9bc512ef
#
_cell.length_a   1.000
_cell.length_b   1.000
_cell.length_c   1.000
_cell.angle_alpha   90.00
_cell.angle_beta   90.00
_cell.angle_gamma   90.00
#
_symmetry.space_group_name_H-M   'P 1'
#
loop_
_entity.id
_entity.type
_entity.pdbx_description
1 polymer ?
#
loop_
_entity_poly.entity_id
_entity_poly.type
_entity_poly.pdbx_seq_one_letter_code
_entity_poly.pdbx_strand_id
1 'polypeptide(L)'
;GCHDTIEDSDDDNDGVNDGSDSCPIGQIGWVSNAGSDNDGDGCKDNTGEDDDDDNDGITDANDDCPRGDVGWSPSGTTDYDSDGCQDSGEDGDDDNDGVTDGNDACPKGNLGWTSTSATDSDGDGCQDSTNEDDDDDNDGVNDGTDNCPFAANPTQTDYDGDGMGDACDSDDDG
;
A
#
# COMPACT_ATOMS: atom_id res chain seq x y z
N GLY A 1 18.73 -16.84 -39.65
CA GLY A 1 17.58 -16.59 -39.56
C GLY A 1 16.71 -15.93 -40.62
N CYS A 2 15.51 -16.36 -40.70
CA CYS A 2 14.43 -15.65 -41.38
C CYS A 2 13.77 -14.76 -40.30
N HIS A 3 13.60 -13.49 -40.57
CA HIS A 3 12.98 -12.54 -39.66
C HIS A 3 11.74 -12.00 -40.38
N ASP A 4 10.71 -12.81 -40.50
CA ASP A 4 9.41 -12.31 -40.94
C ASP A 4 8.25 -13.20 -40.42
N THR A 5 7.11 -12.55 -40.22
CA THR A 5 5.85 -13.11 -39.67
C THR A 5 5.26 -14.28 -40.47
N ILE A 6 5.93 -14.81 -41.50
CA ILE A 6 5.45 -15.87 -42.39
C ILE A 6 6.29 -17.16 -42.23
N GLU A 7 7.57 -17.04 -41.90
CA GLU A 7 8.53 -18.16 -41.87
C GLU A 7 9.08 -18.45 -40.49
N ASP A 8 9.11 -17.44 -39.60
CA ASP A 8 9.49 -17.58 -38.18
C ASP A 8 8.27 -17.31 -37.29
N SER A 9 8.10 -18.01 -36.26
CA SER A 9 6.99 -17.88 -35.33
C SER A 9 7.43 -17.34 -33.97
N ASP A 10 8.69 -16.93 -33.85
CA ASP A 10 9.36 -16.38 -32.68
C ASP A 10 10.53 -15.56 -33.22
N ASP A 11 10.21 -14.30 -33.66
CA ASP A 11 11.11 -13.48 -34.45
C ASP A 11 12.37 -13.00 -33.73
N ASP A 12 12.30 -12.85 -32.40
CA ASP A 12 13.44 -12.44 -31.55
C ASP A 12 14.08 -13.61 -30.75
N ASN A 13 13.46 -14.78 -30.81
CA ASN A 13 13.93 -16.01 -30.19
C ASN A 13 14.04 -15.95 -28.66
N ASP A 14 13.09 -15.31 -28.03
CA ASP A 14 12.95 -15.25 -26.57
C ASP A 14 12.20 -16.46 -25.98
N GLY A 15 11.49 -17.22 -26.82
CA GLY A 15 10.73 -18.42 -26.44
C GLY A 15 9.23 -18.20 -26.38
N VAL A 16 8.72 -16.98 -26.59
CA VAL A 16 7.31 -16.65 -26.78
C VAL A 16 7.03 -16.55 -28.28
N ASN A 17 5.92 -17.13 -28.74
CA ASN A 17 5.60 -17.03 -30.17
C ASN A 17 4.98 -15.69 -30.50
N ASP A 18 5.28 -15.08 -31.65
CA ASP A 18 4.80 -13.79 -32.14
C ASP A 18 3.30 -13.54 -31.92
N GLY A 19 2.49 -14.58 -32.02
CA GLY A 19 1.03 -14.49 -31.86
C GLY A 19 0.55 -14.36 -30.40
N SER A 20 1.46 -14.52 -29.45
CA SER A 20 1.22 -14.42 -28.00
C SER A 20 2.20 -13.46 -27.33
N ASP A 21 3.06 -12.84 -28.10
CA ASP A 21 4.14 -11.99 -27.71
C ASP A 21 3.73 -10.52 -27.93
N SER A 22 3.79 -9.73 -26.88
CA SER A 22 3.52 -8.28 -26.93
C SER A 22 4.66 -7.51 -27.59
N CYS A 23 5.88 -8.09 -27.57
CA CYS A 23 7.10 -7.53 -28.14
C CYS A 23 7.75 -8.44 -29.20
N PRO A 24 7.04 -8.89 -30.26
CA PRO A 24 7.48 -9.97 -31.16
C PRO A 24 8.74 -9.66 -31.98
N ILE A 25 9.29 -8.47 -31.91
CA ILE A 25 10.57 -8.04 -32.49
C ILE A 25 11.38 -7.30 -31.43
N GLY A 26 11.38 -7.88 -30.24
CA GLY A 26 11.97 -7.30 -29.05
C GLY A 26 13.48 -7.46 -28.94
N GLN A 27 13.98 -7.44 -27.73
CA GLN A 27 15.40 -7.66 -27.45
C GLN A 27 15.78 -9.12 -27.72
N ILE A 28 16.89 -9.32 -28.41
CA ILE A 28 17.41 -10.65 -28.72
C ILE A 28 18.45 -11.11 -27.69
N GLY A 29 18.59 -12.43 -27.52
CA GLY A 29 19.67 -13.05 -26.72
C GLY A 29 19.34 -13.21 -25.26
N TRP A 30 18.08 -13.26 -24.93
CA TRP A 30 17.53 -13.64 -23.64
C TRP A 30 16.45 -14.73 -23.82
N VAL A 31 15.82 -15.18 -22.76
CA VAL A 31 14.72 -16.15 -22.80
C VAL A 31 13.70 -15.73 -21.75
N SER A 32 12.43 -15.67 -22.17
CA SER A 32 11.30 -15.39 -21.29
C SER A 32 11.19 -16.41 -20.16
N ASN A 33 11.12 -15.94 -18.97
CA ASN A 33 10.89 -16.70 -17.75
C ASN A 33 10.56 -15.73 -16.59
N ALA A 34 9.96 -16.20 -15.51
CA ALA A 34 9.55 -15.39 -14.36
C ALA A 34 10.66 -14.52 -13.70
N GLY A 35 11.88 -14.60 -14.14
CA GLY A 35 13.00 -13.75 -13.68
C GLY A 35 13.37 -12.62 -14.66
N SER A 36 12.83 -12.65 -15.86
CA SER A 36 13.16 -11.72 -16.95
C SER A 36 11.94 -11.23 -17.73
N ASP A 37 10.76 -11.76 -17.41
CA ASP A 37 9.45 -11.52 -18.02
C ASP A 37 8.44 -12.07 -16.99
N ASN A 38 7.99 -11.19 -16.09
CA ASN A 38 7.24 -11.59 -14.90
C ASN A 38 5.83 -12.06 -15.26
N ASP A 39 5.19 -11.36 -16.19
CA ASP A 39 3.83 -11.63 -16.65
C ASP A 39 3.76 -12.64 -17.80
N GLY A 40 4.89 -12.89 -18.46
CA GLY A 40 5.00 -13.87 -19.53
C GLY A 40 4.48 -13.37 -20.88
N ASP A 41 4.50 -12.06 -21.11
CA ASP A 41 3.94 -11.43 -22.30
C ASP A 41 4.94 -11.33 -23.49
N GLY A 42 6.23 -11.68 -23.25
CA GLY A 42 7.30 -11.67 -24.25
C GLY A 42 8.09 -10.36 -24.31
N CYS A 43 7.73 -9.36 -23.51
CA CYS A 43 8.55 -8.16 -23.32
C CYS A 43 9.54 -8.39 -22.17
N LYS A 44 10.71 -7.78 -22.27
CA LYS A 44 11.75 -7.99 -21.26
C LYS A 44 11.67 -6.96 -20.16
N ASP A 45 11.42 -7.43 -18.93
CA ASP A 45 11.35 -6.64 -17.72
C ASP A 45 12.57 -5.74 -17.48
N ASN A 46 12.34 -4.65 -16.76
CA ASN A 46 13.37 -3.71 -16.35
C ASN A 46 14.17 -3.13 -17.53
N THR A 47 13.55 -3.05 -18.70
CA THR A 47 14.10 -2.41 -19.89
C THR A 47 13.07 -1.42 -20.44
N GLY A 48 13.39 -0.64 -21.45
CA GLY A 48 12.38 0.22 -22.09
C GLY A 48 11.54 -0.53 -23.13
N GLU A 49 11.48 -1.84 -23.04
CA GLU A 49 10.66 -2.72 -23.85
C GLU A 49 9.36 -3.04 -23.14
N ASP A 50 9.44 -3.24 -21.84
CA ASP A 50 8.32 -3.35 -20.93
C ASP A 50 8.28 -2.14 -20.00
N ASP A 51 7.15 -1.50 -19.91
CA ASP A 51 6.90 -0.34 -19.03
C ASP A 51 5.90 -0.70 -17.89
N ASP A 52 5.45 -1.98 -17.83
CA ASP A 52 4.45 -2.51 -16.88
C ASP A 52 4.73 -4.01 -16.69
N ASP A 53 5.80 -4.31 -15.93
CA ASP A 53 6.45 -5.63 -15.82
C ASP A 53 5.50 -6.77 -15.31
N ASP A 54 4.33 -6.46 -14.70
CA ASP A 54 3.35 -7.45 -14.23
C ASP A 54 1.97 -7.34 -14.88
N ASN A 55 1.81 -6.34 -15.78
CA ASN A 55 0.58 -6.10 -16.54
C ASN A 55 -0.67 -5.91 -15.68
N ASP A 56 -0.54 -5.25 -14.52
CA ASP A 56 -1.67 -4.88 -13.68
C ASP A 56 -2.40 -3.63 -14.20
N GLY A 57 -1.72 -2.80 -15.00
CA GLY A 57 -2.22 -1.58 -15.62
C GLY A 57 -1.64 -0.31 -15.00
N ILE A 58 -0.74 -0.43 -14.01
CA ILE A 58 0.10 0.65 -13.48
C ILE A 58 1.49 0.46 -14.04
N THR A 59 2.11 1.53 -14.51
CA THR A 59 3.46 1.43 -15.10
C THR A 59 4.50 1.40 -14.00
N ASP A 60 5.61 0.66 -14.19
CA ASP A 60 6.72 0.49 -13.24
C ASP A 60 7.17 1.78 -12.54
N ALA A 61 7.08 2.91 -13.24
CA ALA A 61 7.51 4.19 -12.70
C ALA A 61 6.56 4.79 -11.65
N ASN A 62 5.33 4.26 -11.55
CA ASN A 62 4.28 4.70 -10.64
C ASN A 62 3.77 3.56 -9.75
N ASP A 63 4.45 2.44 -9.79
CA ASP A 63 4.12 1.19 -9.14
C ASP A 63 5.18 0.88 -8.08
N ASP A 64 4.74 0.69 -6.85
CA ASP A 64 5.63 0.30 -5.75
C ASP A 64 5.92 -1.21 -5.77
N CYS A 65 5.11 -2.00 -6.50
CA CYS A 65 5.28 -3.44 -6.74
C CYS A 65 5.45 -3.82 -8.22
N PRO A 66 6.38 -3.21 -9.00
CA PRO A 66 6.41 -3.29 -10.47
C PRO A 66 6.65 -4.69 -11.05
N ARG A 67 6.78 -5.71 -10.23
CA ARG A 67 6.86 -7.13 -10.56
C ARG A 67 6.06 -7.96 -9.57
N GLY A 68 4.91 -7.43 -9.24
CA GLY A 68 3.98 -7.97 -8.28
C GLY A 68 3.18 -9.18 -8.78
N ASP A 69 2.04 -9.41 -8.18
CA ASP A 69 1.13 -10.48 -8.56
C ASP A 69 0.49 -10.16 -9.92
N VAL A 70 0.52 -11.12 -10.82
CA VAL A 70 -0.03 -10.99 -12.19
C VAL A 70 -1.50 -11.42 -12.26
N GLY A 71 -2.23 -10.88 -13.24
CA GLY A 71 -3.60 -11.32 -13.59
C GLY A 71 -4.72 -10.73 -12.74
N TRP A 72 -4.47 -9.62 -12.10
CA TRP A 72 -5.44 -8.77 -11.44
C TRP A 72 -5.51 -7.38 -12.09
N SER A 73 -6.25 -6.46 -11.54
CA SER A 73 -6.25 -5.05 -11.96
C SER A 73 -6.62 -4.16 -10.80
N PRO A 74 -5.95 -2.99 -10.66
CA PRO A 74 -6.17 -2.05 -9.58
C PRO A 74 -7.60 -1.53 -9.49
N SER A 75 -8.08 -1.45 -8.28
CA SER A 75 -9.38 -0.86 -7.94
C SER A 75 -9.40 -0.56 -6.45
N GLY A 76 -10.23 0.36 -5.98
CA GLY A 76 -10.37 0.67 -4.55
C GLY A 76 -10.83 -0.49 -3.64
N THR A 77 -10.79 -1.73 -4.12
CA THR A 77 -11.03 -2.97 -3.37
C THR A 77 -9.94 -4.01 -3.53
N THR A 78 -8.97 -3.77 -4.37
CA THR A 78 -7.84 -4.66 -4.68
C THR A 78 -6.50 -3.97 -4.55
N ASP A 79 -6.50 -2.65 -4.47
CA ASP A 79 -5.40 -1.72 -4.37
C ASP A 79 -6.03 -0.44 -3.79
N TYR A 80 -6.04 -0.35 -2.47
CA TYR A 80 -6.85 0.65 -1.76
C TYR A 80 -6.25 2.04 -1.86
N ASP A 81 -4.95 2.15 -1.73
CA ASP A 81 -4.19 3.40 -1.78
C ASP A 81 -3.69 3.78 -3.17
N SER A 82 -3.82 2.85 -4.14
CA SER A 82 -3.47 3.04 -5.55
C SER A 82 -1.96 3.14 -5.79
N ASP A 83 -1.18 2.34 -5.09
CA ASP A 83 0.28 2.29 -5.22
C ASP A 83 0.80 1.20 -6.18
N GLY A 84 -0.10 0.31 -6.68
CA GLY A 84 0.23 -0.77 -7.61
C GLY A 84 0.45 -2.12 -6.94
N CYS A 85 0.44 -2.18 -5.62
CA CYS A 85 0.51 -3.43 -4.89
C CYS A 85 -0.90 -4.00 -4.63
N GLN A 86 -1.05 -5.33 -4.73
CA GLN A 86 -2.34 -5.96 -4.47
C GLN A 86 -2.56 -6.17 -2.96
N ASP A 87 -3.59 -5.55 -2.36
CA ASP A 87 -3.97 -5.64 -0.94
C ASP A 87 -4.01 -7.08 -0.40
N SER A 88 -4.32 -8.05 -1.21
CA SER A 88 -4.54 -9.43 -0.75
C SER A 88 -3.29 -10.30 -0.68
N GLY A 89 -2.11 -9.77 -0.94
CA GLY A 89 -0.94 -10.64 -1.06
C GLY A 89 0.41 -9.98 -0.92
N GLU A 90 0.67 -8.96 -1.63
CA GLU A 90 1.97 -8.31 -1.74
C GLU A 90 2.04 -6.99 -0.99
N ASP A 91 0.90 -6.31 -0.83
CA ASP A 91 0.81 -5.16 0.02
C ASP A 91 0.72 -5.57 1.50
N GLY A 92 1.40 -4.91 2.35
CA GLY A 92 1.42 -5.14 3.79
C GLY A 92 1.08 -3.91 4.60
N ASP A 93 0.62 -2.83 3.94
CA ASP A 93 0.24 -1.54 4.51
C ASP A 93 -0.76 -0.89 3.54
N ASP A 94 -1.98 -1.48 3.49
CA ASP A 94 -3.02 -1.23 2.47
C ASP A 94 -3.45 0.25 2.31
N ASP A 95 -3.12 1.14 3.25
CA ASP A 95 -3.45 2.58 3.17
C ASP A 95 -2.22 3.51 3.23
N ASN A 96 -1.01 2.91 3.29
CA ASN A 96 0.27 3.60 3.28
C ASN A 96 0.41 4.68 4.39
N ASP A 97 -0.14 4.40 5.58
CA ASP A 97 0.00 5.28 6.75
C ASP A 97 1.31 5.05 7.53
N GLY A 98 2.00 3.92 7.27
CA GLY A 98 3.26 3.50 7.90
C GLY A 98 3.08 2.49 9.03
N VAL A 99 1.84 2.04 9.29
CA VAL A 99 1.52 0.90 10.18
C VAL A 99 1.11 -0.27 9.30
N THR A 100 1.75 -1.42 9.49
CA THR A 100 1.43 -2.58 8.65
C THR A 100 0.09 -3.21 9.06
N ASP A 101 -0.70 -3.74 8.11
CA ASP A 101 -2.04 -4.33 8.31
C ASP A 101 -2.18 -5.23 9.52
N GLY A 102 -1.14 -6.01 9.81
CA GLY A 102 -1.13 -6.95 10.93
C GLY A 102 -1.06 -6.31 12.32
N ASN A 103 -0.71 -5.01 12.38
CA ASN A 103 -0.60 -4.21 13.59
C ASN A 103 -1.53 -3.01 13.58
N ASP A 104 -2.24 -2.82 12.48
CA ASP A 104 -3.11 -1.71 12.20
C ASP A 104 -4.57 -2.05 12.55
N ALA A 105 -5.19 -1.21 13.36
CA ALA A 105 -6.61 -1.34 13.71
C ALA A 105 -7.52 -0.83 12.57
N CYS A 106 -6.97 0.02 11.68
CA CYS A 106 -7.65 0.63 10.54
C CYS A 106 -6.94 0.35 9.20
N PRO A 107 -6.66 -0.91 8.77
CA PRO A 107 -5.78 -1.25 7.64
C PRO A 107 -6.22 -0.69 6.28
N LYS A 108 -7.34 -0.08 6.16
CA LYS A 108 -7.90 0.64 5.00
C LYS A 108 -8.54 1.93 5.49
N GLY A 109 -7.78 2.66 6.24
CA GLY A 109 -8.14 3.89 6.87
C GLY A 109 -8.10 5.11 5.95
N ASN A 110 -7.86 6.26 6.52
CA ASN A 110 -7.71 7.51 5.78
C ASN A 110 -6.39 7.51 4.99
N LEU A 111 -6.44 7.94 3.73
CA LEU A 111 -5.26 8.02 2.87
C LEU A 111 -4.53 9.36 3.01
N GLY A 112 -3.22 9.34 2.75
CA GLY A 112 -2.41 10.54 2.56
C GLY A 112 -1.97 11.22 3.84
N TRP A 113 -1.88 10.48 4.93
CA TRP A 113 -1.28 10.88 6.19
C TRP A 113 -0.18 9.88 6.59
N THR A 114 0.44 10.06 7.74
CA THR A 114 1.43 9.11 8.27
C THR A 114 1.26 9.02 9.77
N SER A 115 1.24 7.81 10.31
CA SER A 115 1.19 7.54 11.74
C SER A 115 2.44 8.08 12.43
N THR A 116 2.20 8.95 13.39
CA THR A 116 3.21 9.53 14.28
C THR A 116 2.55 9.85 15.62
N SER A 117 3.30 10.00 16.68
CA SER A 117 2.76 10.40 18.00
C SER A 117 2.02 11.75 18.04
N ALA A 118 1.81 12.41 16.92
CA ALA A 118 1.05 13.66 16.79
C ALA A 118 -0.21 13.51 15.92
N THR A 119 -0.36 12.37 15.26
CA THR A 119 -1.44 12.06 14.31
C THR A 119 -2.10 10.73 14.62
N ASP A 120 -1.49 9.96 15.52
CA ASP A 120 -1.87 8.64 15.99
C ASP A 120 -1.16 8.48 17.35
N SER A 121 -1.89 8.79 18.42
CA SER A 121 -1.32 8.98 19.76
C SER A 121 -0.95 7.66 20.43
N ASP A 122 -1.72 6.62 20.18
CA ASP A 122 -1.52 5.28 20.72
C ASP A 122 -0.77 4.33 19.78
N GLY A 123 -0.63 4.72 18.49
CA GLY A 123 0.14 3.98 17.49
C GLY A 123 -0.60 2.77 16.93
N ASP A 124 -1.93 2.83 16.85
CA ASP A 124 -2.75 1.71 16.41
C ASP A 124 -3.10 1.73 14.92
N GLY A 125 -2.68 2.79 14.17
CA GLY A 125 -2.90 2.95 12.73
C GLY A 125 -4.19 3.68 12.37
N CYS A 126 -5.01 4.08 13.34
CA CYS A 126 -6.16 4.94 13.10
C CYS A 126 -5.79 6.41 13.29
N GLN A 127 -6.30 7.29 12.44
CA GLN A 127 -5.96 8.71 12.49
C GLN A 127 -6.72 9.45 13.57
N ASP A 128 -6.00 10.01 14.56
CA ASP A 128 -6.53 10.84 15.64
C ASP A 128 -7.44 11.96 15.14
N SER A 129 -8.42 12.31 15.98
CA SER A 129 -9.32 13.44 15.74
C SER A 129 -10.13 13.35 14.45
N THR A 130 -10.31 12.15 13.91
CA THR A 130 -11.17 11.86 12.76
C THR A 130 -12.31 10.93 13.20
N ASN A 131 -13.17 10.47 12.26
CA ASN A 131 -14.17 9.45 12.58
C ASN A 131 -13.60 8.02 12.47
N GLU A 132 -12.31 7.91 12.26
CA GLU A 132 -11.60 6.65 12.14
C GLU A 132 -11.21 6.14 13.52
N ASP A 133 -10.74 7.03 14.37
CA ASP A 133 -10.48 6.77 15.77
C ASP A 133 -11.52 7.46 16.66
N ASP A 134 -12.13 6.73 17.56
CA ASP A 134 -13.10 7.21 18.54
C ASP A 134 -12.49 7.28 19.97
N ASP A 135 -11.23 6.81 20.15
CA ASP A 135 -10.52 6.71 21.45
C ASP A 135 -9.02 6.88 21.20
N ASP A 136 -8.61 8.13 20.89
CA ASP A 136 -7.28 8.53 20.36
C ASP A 136 -6.09 8.06 21.24
N ASP A 137 -6.27 7.59 22.46
CA ASP A 137 -5.22 7.08 23.34
C ASP A 137 -5.45 5.65 23.85
N ASN A 138 -6.53 5.01 23.37
CA ASN A 138 -6.93 3.62 23.68
C ASN A 138 -7.04 3.32 25.19
N ASP A 139 -7.48 4.29 26.00
CA ASP A 139 -7.66 4.10 27.44
C ASP A 139 -9.03 3.48 27.83
N GLY A 140 -9.93 3.37 26.86
CA GLY A 140 -11.29 2.82 26.98
C GLY A 140 -12.36 3.86 27.26
N VAL A 141 -12.04 5.17 27.12
CA VAL A 141 -12.97 6.29 27.18
C VAL A 141 -12.93 7.03 25.86
N ASN A 142 -14.05 7.05 25.14
CA ASN A 142 -14.11 7.72 23.84
C ASN A 142 -13.86 9.23 23.97
N ASP A 143 -13.19 9.84 23.00
CA ASP A 143 -12.77 11.25 22.94
C ASP A 143 -13.86 12.25 23.32
N GLY A 144 -15.08 12.01 22.85
CA GLY A 144 -16.24 12.88 23.14
C GLY A 144 -16.62 12.98 24.61
N THR A 145 -16.05 12.12 25.46
CA THR A 145 -16.29 12.06 26.91
C THR A 145 -15.00 11.99 27.72
N ASP A 146 -13.87 11.88 27.05
CA ASP A 146 -12.56 11.87 27.66
C ASP A 146 -12.11 13.30 28.02
N ASN A 147 -11.61 13.45 29.25
CA ASN A 147 -11.05 14.70 29.72
C ASN A 147 -9.55 14.89 29.37
N CYS A 148 -8.92 13.86 28.76
CA CYS A 148 -7.56 13.91 28.21
C CYS A 148 -7.40 13.04 26.94
N PRO A 149 -8.06 13.32 25.79
CA PRO A 149 -8.18 12.44 24.64
C PRO A 149 -6.87 11.93 24.00
N PHE A 150 -5.73 12.45 24.36
CA PHE A 150 -4.41 12.06 23.85
C PHE A 150 -3.46 11.55 24.93
N ALA A 151 -3.98 11.29 26.17
CA ALA A 151 -3.12 10.87 27.28
C ALA A 151 -3.87 9.94 28.24
N ALA A 152 -3.68 8.65 28.03
CA ALA A 152 -4.39 7.57 28.69
C ALA A 152 -4.62 7.77 30.18
N ASN A 153 -5.89 7.95 30.57
CA ASN A 153 -6.31 8.19 31.96
C ASN A 153 -7.66 7.54 32.30
N PRO A 154 -7.79 6.21 32.19
CA PRO A 154 -9.06 5.47 32.26
C PRO A 154 -9.88 5.72 33.52
N THR A 155 -9.34 6.42 34.51
CA THR A 155 -10.05 6.82 35.75
C THR A 155 -10.70 8.19 35.65
N GLN A 156 -10.36 8.97 34.64
CA GLN A 156 -10.89 10.30 34.34
C GLN A 156 -10.84 11.25 35.59
N THR A 157 -9.70 11.17 36.30
CA THR A 157 -9.48 12.06 37.45
C THR A 157 -9.31 13.50 36.99
N ASP A 158 -9.97 14.39 37.68
CA ASP A 158 -9.97 15.85 37.49
C ASP A 158 -10.10 16.46 38.90
N TYR A 159 -8.98 16.84 39.47
CA TYR A 159 -8.89 17.19 40.91
C TYR A 159 -9.48 18.57 41.19
N ASP A 160 -9.29 19.54 40.32
CA ASP A 160 -9.78 20.91 40.51
C ASP A 160 -11.16 21.15 39.87
N GLY A 161 -11.62 20.21 38.98
CA GLY A 161 -12.97 20.21 38.40
C GLY A 161 -13.15 21.20 37.27
N ASP A 162 -12.06 21.54 36.56
CA ASP A 162 -12.11 22.47 35.43
C ASP A 162 -12.50 21.82 34.10
N GLY A 163 -12.49 20.47 34.03
CA GLY A 163 -12.88 19.64 32.89
C GLY A 163 -11.70 19.10 32.07
N MET A 164 -10.45 19.44 32.45
CA MET A 164 -9.24 18.79 31.96
C MET A 164 -8.82 17.74 33.00
N GLY A 165 -8.40 16.57 32.53
CA GLY A 165 -7.96 15.52 33.44
C GLY A 165 -6.54 15.75 33.96
N ASP A 166 -6.25 15.32 35.20
CA ASP A 166 -4.95 15.44 35.86
C ASP A 166 -3.79 14.92 34.98
N ALA A 167 -4.04 13.99 34.05
CA ALA A 167 -3.02 13.39 33.19
C ALA A 167 -2.51 14.34 32.11
N CYS A 168 -3.31 15.29 31.68
CA CYS A 168 -3.01 16.26 30.61
C CYS A 168 -3.05 17.70 31.11
N ASP A 169 -3.45 17.94 32.36
CA ASP A 169 -3.45 19.24 33.00
C ASP A 169 -2.07 19.56 33.60
N SER A 170 -1.54 20.71 33.29
CA SER A 170 -0.29 21.21 33.86
C SER A 170 -0.47 22.00 35.17
N ASP A 171 -1.73 22.28 35.58
CA ASP A 171 -2.12 23.02 36.77
C ASP A 171 -3.28 22.29 37.48
N ASP A 172 -3.05 21.00 37.79
CA ASP A 172 -4.02 20.05 38.33
C ASP A 172 -4.55 20.37 39.73
N ASP A 173 -4.15 21.48 40.34
CA ASP A 173 -4.61 21.99 41.62
C ASP A 173 -5.27 23.38 41.59
N GLY A 174 -5.39 24.00 40.40
CA GLY A 174 -6.05 25.29 40.13
C GLY A 174 -5.17 26.51 40.33
#